data_fb0000add5c31927fccf0db962fae24c
#
_entry.id   fb0000add5c31927fccf0db962fae24c
#
_cell.length_a   1.000
_cell.length_b   1.000
_cell.length_c   1.000
_cell.angle_alpha   90.00
_cell.angle_beta   90.00
_cell.angle_gamma   90.00
#
_symmetry.space_group_name_H-M   'P 1'
#
loop_
_entity.id
_entity.type
_entity.pdbx_description
1 polymer ?
#
loop_
_entity_poly.entity_id
_entity_poly.type
_entity_poly.pdbx_seq_one_letter_code
_entity_poly.pdbx_strand_id
1 'polypeptide(L)'
;MADVERRASDTGVAPAASKIEFELPGQDNAVGYREYVEALDLDISDREYTRVRWKLDLTILPMFLITQALQFMDKTSLNYANLFGYQEALGLQGRDFNYLSAMVYAGYFFGQYPCGWLIGRFPAQRVIAISILLWGVMVLLMTQSQSYSSALAVRFFMGIFEAAVTPGLTLMTGFWYTRREIPLRQCIWYSSLGWGGIIGSYISMGVSKLPEDMTPERWELIFYILGGATCLWAFVIWFVLPDAPSNARFLTHRERLIAVKRVAGNETGIKNKAFSKDQVRVGFMDPKTILLFISVFAAAIPNGVVNSFSTIIIRDMGFTTTKTTQLKSVGDAVQIVALIIGGTIILNVPNSRLLTATAANLLCTIAAACMAYLPSSNTWGRLISFWLVNSQSVGFTVSLTTISSNMAGYTHRSLASAMVLYVTHLFLPALFTVLTAYCWGNFAGPFVVNQSEAPHFTGATIGLLVGYAIKLGCHLLLLAYMFTINRSRDKLYGPANKEASDEAGMRDLTEFENRDFRYVL
;
A
#
# COMPACT_ATOMS: atom_id res chain seq x y z
N MET A 1 29.37 -7.90 61.98
CA MET A 1 29.37 -7.28 60.64
C MET A 1 30.82 -6.92 60.24
N ALA A 2 31.79 -7.76 60.45
CA ALA A 2 33.17 -7.47 60.13
C ALA A 2 33.98 -8.68 59.65
N ASP A 3 33.31 -9.81 59.27
CA ASP A 3 33.96 -11.05 58.86
C ASP A 3 33.52 -11.62 57.50
N VAL A 4 32.81 -10.85 56.68
CA VAL A 4 32.41 -11.24 55.31
C VAL A 4 33.23 -10.50 54.21
N GLU A 5 34.00 -9.47 54.56
CA GLU A 5 34.75 -8.66 53.55
C GLU A 5 36.21 -9.12 53.34
N ARG A 6 36.69 -10.21 53.92
CA ARG A 6 38.09 -10.66 53.80
C ARG A 6 38.34 -11.95 53.03
N ARG A 7 37.43 -12.40 52.18
CA ARG A 7 37.61 -13.58 51.31
C ARG A 7 37.39 -13.39 49.82
N ALA A 8 37.43 -12.16 49.33
CA ALA A 8 37.22 -11.85 47.91
C ALA A 8 38.42 -11.17 47.23
N SER A 9 39.63 -11.44 47.63
CA SER A 9 40.82 -10.79 47.02
C SER A 9 41.98 -11.74 46.71
N ASP A 10 41.70 -13.01 46.35
CA ASP A 10 42.78 -13.87 45.85
C ASP A 10 42.23 -14.99 44.97
N THR A 11 41.79 -14.67 43.74
CA THR A 11 41.91 -15.54 42.58
C THR A 11 41.73 -14.64 41.33
N GLY A 12 42.85 -14.29 40.72
CA GLY A 12 42.90 -13.59 39.43
C GLY A 12 42.46 -14.48 38.28
N VAL A 13 41.14 -14.62 38.12
CA VAL A 13 40.51 -15.15 36.91
C VAL A 13 39.46 -14.12 36.47
N ALA A 14 39.77 -13.45 35.38
CA ALA A 14 38.78 -12.61 34.69
C ALA A 14 37.49 -13.43 34.48
N PRO A 15 36.31 -12.88 34.78
CA PRO A 15 35.08 -13.61 34.53
C PRO A 15 34.94 -13.78 33.01
N ALA A 16 35.05 -15.04 32.56
CA ALA A 16 34.58 -15.43 31.25
C ALA A 16 33.11 -15.00 31.15
N ALA A 17 32.80 -14.14 30.18
CA ALA A 17 31.44 -13.77 29.87
C ALA A 17 30.63 -15.06 29.68
N SER A 18 29.86 -15.42 30.69
CA SER A 18 28.93 -16.53 30.60
C SER A 18 27.96 -16.21 29.46
N LYS A 19 28.08 -16.95 28.36
CA LYS A 19 27.02 -17.02 27.33
C LYS A 19 25.74 -17.43 28.08
N ILE A 20 24.88 -16.49 28.37
CA ILE A 20 23.52 -16.77 28.79
C ILE A 20 22.85 -17.31 27.53
N GLU A 21 22.83 -18.63 27.38
CA GLU A 21 21.97 -19.32 26.44
C GLU A 21 20.53 -19.14 26.94
N PHE A 22 19.87 -18.10 26.44
CA PHE A 22 18.42 -17.98 26.51
C PHE A 22 17.83 -18.95 25.48
N GLU A 23 17.68 -20.23 25.85
CA GLU A 23 16.82 -21.16 25.13
C GLU A 23 15.35 -20.72 25.28
N LEU A 24 14.86 -19.90 24.35
CA LEU A 24 13.44 -19.69 24.19
C LEU A 24 12.87 -20.86 23.36
N PRO A 25 11.90 -21.63 23.89
CA PRO A 25 11.33 -22.78 23.18
C PRO A 25 10.69 -22.32 21.85
N GLY A 26 11.18 -22.79 20.71
CA GLY A 26 10.60 -22.60 19.39
C GLY A 26 11.36 -21.67 18.42
N GLN A 27 12.56 -21.18 18.76
CA GLN A 27 13.36 -20.29 17.90
C GLN A 27 14.12 -21.02 16.78
N ASP A 28 14.37 -22.32 16.89
CA ASP A 28 15.10 -23.09 15.87
C ASP A 28 14.42 -23.15 14.49
N ASN A 29 13.14 -22.82 14.41
CA ASN A 29 12.36 -22.80 13.17
C ASN A 29 12.15 -21.41 12.56
N ALA A 30 12.75 -20.34 13.14
CA ALA A 30 12.63 -19.00 12.57
C ALA A 30 13.55 -18.86 11.35
N VAL A 31 12.98 -18.48 10.21
CA VAL A 31 13.73 -18.26 8.96
C VAL A 31 14.80 -17.18 9.20
N GLY A 32 16.08 -17.55 9.04
CA GLY A 32 17.20 -16.62 9.22
C GLY A 32 17.81 -16.58 10.64
N TYR A 33 17.33 -17.39 11.58
CA TYR A 33 17.88 -17.42 12.95
C TYR A 33 19.35 -17.87 12.99
N ARG A 34 19.72 -18.88 12.21
CA ARG A 34 21.11 -19.38 12.12
C ARG A 34 22.04 -18.28 11.60
N GLU A 35 21.64 -17.62 10.51
CA GLU A 35 22.38 -16.51 9.93
C GLU A 35 22.44 -15.31 10.88
N TYR A 36 21.43 -15.08 11.69
CA TYR A 36 21.45 -14.04 12.72
C TYR A 36 22.49 -14.35 13.80
N VAL A 37 22.52 -15.55 14.34
CA VAL A 37 23.50 -15.97 15.35
C VAL A 37 24.92 -15.87 14.78
N GLU A 38 25.15 -16.33 13.57
CA GLU A 38 26.45 -16.20 12.89
C GLU A 38 26.84 -14.73 12.64
N ALA A 39 25.87 -13.86 12.46
CA ALA A 39 26.09 -12.44 12.21
C ALA A 39 26.36 -11.62 13.49
N LEU A 40 26.11 -12.15 14.69
CA LEU A 40 26.31 -11.41 15.95
C LEU A 40 27.74 -10.93 16.12
N ASP A 41 28.71 -11.81 15.85
CA ASP A 41 30.16 -11.55 16.00
C ASP A 41 30.77 -10.87 14.76
N LEU A 42 29.97 -10.54 13.76
CA LEU A 42 30.46 -9.96 12.51
C LEU A 42 30.78 -8.47 12.66
N ASP A 43 32.02 -8.09 12.44
CA ASP A 43 32.38 -6.68 12.25
C ASP A 43 32.03 -6.23 10.82
N ILE A 44 31.22 -5.17 10.73
CA ILE A 44 30.65 -4.69 9.46
C ILE A 44 31.13 -3.26 9.22
N SER A 45 31.87 -3.05 8.14
CA SER A 45 32.27 -1.72 7.72
C SER A 45 31.09 -0.95 7.08
N ASP A 46 31.09 0.39 7.20
CA ASP A 46 30.08 1.25 6.59
C ASP A 46 30.00 1.09 5.06
N ARG A 47 31.12 0.74 4.43
CA ARG A 47 31.17 0.47 2.98
C ARG A 47 30.43 -0.80 2.62
N GLU A 48 30.60 -1.87 3.39
CA GLU A 48 29.87 -3.14 3.19
C GLU A 48 28.38 -2.95 3.42
N TYR A 49 28.02 -2.24 4.50
CA TYR A 49 26.61 -1.90 4.79
C TYR A 49 25.96 -1.15 3.63
N THR A 50 26.64 -0.12 3.12
CA THR A 50 26.14 0.68 1.99
C THR A 50 26.06 -0.15 0.70
N ARG A 51 27.05 -1.01 0.43
CA ARG A 51 27.06 -1.89 -0.75
C ARG A 51 25.89 -2.89 -0.73
N VAL A 52 25.63 -3.53 0.40
CA VAL A 52 24.50 -4.45 0.55
C VAL A 52 23.18 -3.70 0.36
N ARG A 53 23.02 -2.52 0.97
CA ARG A 53 21.84 -1.68 0.78
C ARG A 53 21.58 -1.36 -0.69
N TRP A 54 22.59 -0.94 -1.44
CA TRP A 54 22.45 -0.66 -2.88
C TRP A 54 22.08 -1.90 -3.69
N LYS A 55 22.65 -3.07 -3.38
CA LYS A 55 22.26 -4.32 -4.03
C LYS A 55 20.80 -4.68 -3.77
N LEU A 56 20.31 -4.49 -2.55
CA LEU A 56 18.91 -4.70 -2.21
C LEU A 56 18.02 -3.72 -2.97
N ASP A 57 18.36 -2.43 -2.95
CA ASP A 57 17.59 -1.39 -3.65
C ASP A 57 17.51 -1.64 -5.16
N LEU A 58 18.60 -2.08 -5.80
CA LEU A 58 18.64 -2.36 -7.23
C LEU A 58 17.97 -3.68 -7.65
N THR A 59 17.77 -4.61 -6.72
CA THR A 59 17.16 -5.90 -7.02
C THR A 59 15.69 -5.95 -6.60
N ILE A 60 15.40 -5.59 -5.35
CA ILE A 60 14.06 -5.75 -4.75
C ILE A 60 13.10 -4.64 -5.18
N LEU A 61 13.55 -3.37 -5.15
CA LEU A 61 12.65 -2.25 -5.48
C LEU A 61 12.12 -2.27 -6.92
N PRO A 62 12.91 -2.58 -7.96
CA PRO A 62 12.38 -2.70 -9.32
C PRO A 62 11.33 -3.80 -9.44
N MET A 63 11.51 -4.94 -8.75
CA MET A 63 10.52 -6.02 -8.73
C MET A 63 9.20 -5.57 -8.13
N PHE A 64 9.25 -4.87 -6.99
CA PHE A 64 8.04 -4.33 -6.35
C PHE A 64 7.39 -3.25 -7.22
N LEU A 65 8.20 -2.36 -7.80
CA LEU A 65 7.73 -1.29 -8.68
C LEU A 65 7.02 -1.85 -9.93
N ILE A 66 7.63 -2.82 -10.62
CA ILE A 66 7.03 -3.42 -11.81
C ILE A 66 5.76 -4.20 -11.47
N THR A 67 5.78 -4.98 -10.36
CA THR A 67 4.60 -5.73 -9.90
C THR A 67 3.42 -4.79 -9.63
N GLN A 68 3.66 -3.70 -8.93
CA GLN A 68 2.62 -2.72 -8.59
C GLN A 68 2.18 -1.91 -9.81
N ALA A 69 3.08 -1.64 -10.77
CA ALA A 69 2.76 -0.98 -12.04
C ALA A 69 1.83 -1.85 -12.90
N LEU A 70 2.14 -3.15 -13.04
CA LEU A 70 1.26 -4.11 -13.73
C LEU A 70 -0.12 -4.17 -13.06
N GLN A 71 -0.15 -4.26 -11.73
CA GLN A 71 -1.39 -4.25 -10.97
C GLN A 71 -2.25 -3.01 -11.26
N PHE A 72 -1.63 -1.85 -11.35
CA PHE A 72 -2.35 -0.61 -11.67
C PHE A 72 -2.82 -0.57 -13.12
N MET A 73 -1.99 -1.00 -14.07
CA MET A 73 -2.37 -1.07 -15.48
C MET A 73 -3.57 -2.01 -15.70
N ASP A 74 -3.60 -3.16 -15.05
CA ASP A 74 -4.69 -4.12 -15.18
C ASP A 74 -6.00 -3.61 -14.55
N LYS A 75 -5.92 -2.87 -13.44
CA LYS A 75 -7.10 -2.18 -12.88
C LYS A 75 -7.67 -1.16 -13.84
N THR A 76 -6.81 -0.40 -14.51
CA THR A 76 -7.21 0.65 -15.44
C THR A 76 -7.46 0.15 -16.86
N SER A 77 -7.16 -1.12 -17.17
CA SER A 77 -7.37 -1.73 -18.49
C SER A 77 -8.80 -1.59 -19.00
N LEU A 78 -9.80 -1.75 -18.14
CA LEU A 78 -11.21 -1.56 -18.47
C LEU A 78 -11.51 -0.15 -18.94
N ASN A 79 -10.89 0.87 -18.30
CA ASN A 79 -11.03 2.26 -18.67
C ASN A 79 -10.45 2.53 -20.07
N TYR A 80 -9.33 1.89 -20.42
CA TYR A 80 -8.76 1.97 -21.77
C TYR A 80 -9.57 1.17 -22.79
N ALA A 81 -9.99 -0.07 -22.47
CA ALA A 81 -10.79 -0.90 -23.35
C ALA A 81 -12.12 -0.23 -23.75
N ASN A 82 -12.70 0.53 -22.81
CA ASN A 82 -13.93 1.30 -23.07
C ASN A 82 -13.76 2.39 -24.15
N LEU A 83 -12.57 2.89 -24.39
CA LEU A 83 -12.29 3.81 -25.48
C LEU A 83 -12.38 3.14 -26.88
N PHE A 84 -12.34 1.82 -26.91
CA PHE A 84 -12.26 1.02 -28.14
C PHE A 84 -13.49 0.13 -28.34
N GLY A 85 -14.64 0.51 -27.78
CA GLY A 85 -15.91 -0.16 -28.04
C GLY A 85 -16.24 -1.35 -27.14
N TYR A 86 -15.57 -1.48 -25.97
CA TYR A 86 -15.82 -2.60 -25.05
C TYR A 86 -17.28 -2.68 -24.56
N GLN A 87 -17.93 -1.54 -24.29
CA GLN A 87 -19.33 -1.53 -23.85
C GLN A 87 -20.27 -2.01 -24.96
N GLU A 88 -20.02 -1.57 -26.17
CA GLU A 88 -20.78 -1.93 -27.36
C GLU A 88 -20.62 -3.43 -27.69
N ALA A 89 -19.38 -3.92 -27.62
CA ALA A 89 -19.05 -5.32 -27.91
C ALA A 89 -19.76 -6.31 -26.95
N LEU A 90 -19.92 -5.95 -25.67
CA LEU A 90 -20.64 -6.78 -24.70
C LEU A 90 -22.13 -6.43 -24.55
N GLY A 91 -22.63 -5.43 -25.28
CA GLY A 91 -24.02 -4.98 -25.18
C GLY A 91 -24.41 -4.45 -23.79
N LEU A 92 -23.46 -3.78 -23.10
CA LEU A 92 -23.66 -3.26 -21.75
C LEU A 92 -24.68 -2.12 -21.75
N GLN A 93 -25.58 -2.12 -20.77
CA GLN A 93 -26.65 -1.13 -20.67
C GLN A 93 -26.67 -0.46 -19.29
N GLY A 94 -27.12 0.78 -19.24
CA GLY A 94 -27.36 1.50 -18.01
C GLY A 94 -26.13 1.57 -17.09
N ARG A 95 -26.15 0.84 -15.98
CA ARG A 95 -25.08 0.82 -14.98
C ARG A 95 -24.17 -0.43 -15.03
N ASP A 96 -24.27 -1.25 -16.07
CA ASP A 96 -23.50 -2.50 -16.15
C ASP A 96 -21.98 -2.24 -16.09
N PHE A 97 -21.51 -1.20 -16.76
CA PHE A 97 -20.09 -0.80 -16.71
C PHE A 97 -19.65 -0.36 -15.31
N ASN A 98 -20.54 0.27 -14.54
CA ASN A 98 -20.26 0.65 -13.15
C ASN A 98 -20.09 -0.60 -12.28
N TYR A 99 -20.95 -1.61 -12.44
CA TYR A 99 -20.84 -2.89 -11.74
C TYR A 99 -19.57 -3.64 -12.13
N LEU A 100 -19.20 -3.70 -13.41
CA LEU A 100 -17.96 -4.32 -13.87
C LEU A 100 -16.72 -3.64 -13.26
N SER A 101 -16.73 -2.31 -13.20
CA SER A 101 -15.67 -1.53 -12.60
C SER A 101 -15.55 -1.76 -11.08
N ALA A 102 -16.69 -1.90 -10.39
CA ALA A 102 -16.76 -2.11 -8.95
C ALA A 102 -16.41 -3.54 -8.53
N MET A 103 -16.74 -4.55 -9.36
CA MET A 103 -16.69 -5.97 -9.00
C MET A 103 -15.28 -6.46 -8.60
N VAL A 104 -14.23 -5.90 -9.19
CA VAL A 104 -12.84 -6.17 -8.77
C VAL A 104 -12.63 -5.88 -7.29
N TYR A 105 -13.19 -4.80 -6.77
CA TYR A 105 -13.04 -4.43 -5.36
C TYR A 105 -13.87 -5.31 -4.44
N ALA A 106 -15.01 -5.84 -4.91
CA ALA A 106 -15.74 -6.88 -4.20
C ALA A 106 -14.91 -8.16 -4.09
N GLY A 107 -14.32 -8.62 -5.20
CA GLY A 107 -13.40 -9.76 -5.20
C GLY A 107 -12.19 -9.52 -4.27
N TYR A 108 -11.61 -8.34 -4.31
CA TYR A 108 -10.49 -7.94 -3.46
C TYR A 108 -10.86 -8.00 -1.97
N PHE A 109 -12.06 -7.55 -1.61
CA PHE A 109 -12.57 -7.65 -0.23
C PHE A 109 -12.63 -9.10 0.26
N PHE A 110 -13.18 -10.02 -0.53
CA PHE A 110 -13.23 -11.44 -0.15
C PHE A 110 -11.86 -12.12 -0.21
N GLY A 111 -11.00 -11.74 -1.15
CA GLY A 111 -9.67 -12.31 -1.35
C GLY A 111 -8.65 -11.91 -0.28
N GLN A 112 -8.75 -10.72 0.32
CA GLN A 112 -7.75 -10.19 1.25
C GLN A 112 -7.51 -11.10 2.47
N TYR A 113 -8.55 -11.76 2.98
CA TYR A 113 -8.46 -12.63 4.15
C TYR A 113 -7.75 -13.95 3.85
N PRO A 114 -8.19 -14.77 2.87
CA PRO A 114 -7.49 -15.98 2.52
C PRO A 114 -6.06 -15.71 2.03
N CYS A 115 -5.84 -14.64 1.26
CA CYS A 115 -4.50 -14.26 0.81
C CYS A 115 -3.59 -13.87 1.98
N GLY A 116 -4.10 -13.09 2.95
CA GLY A 116 -3.37 -12.75 4.17
C GLY A 116 -2.98 -13.98 4.99
N TRP A 117 -3.88 -14.96 5.11
CA TRP A 117 -3.60 -16.24 5.77
C TRP A 117 -2.53 -17.03 5.01
N LEU A 118 -2.62 -17.12 3.69
CA LEU A 118 -1.63 -17.81 2.85
C LEU A 118 -0.24 -17.20 2.99
N ILE A 119 -0.12 -15.86 2.96
CA ILE A 119 1.15 -15.14 3.14
C ILE A 119 1.74 -15.39 4.54
N GLY A 120 0.88 -15.53 5.56
CA GLY A 120 1.32 -15.85 6.92
C GLY A 120 1.79 -17.30 7.10
N ARG A 121 1.29 -18.25 6.29
CA ARG A 121 1.55 -19.68 6.41
C ARG A 121 2.66 -20.17 5.47
N PHE A 122 2.71 -19.64 4.25
CA PHE A 122 3.63 -20.05 3.20
C PHE A 122 4.65 -18.95 2.89
N PRO A 123 5.74 -19.24 2.17
CA PRO A 123 6.67 -18.23 1.69
C PRO A 123 5.95 -17.15 0.88
N ALA A 124 6.07 -15.89 1.32
CA ALA A 124 5.32 -14.76 0.74
C ALA A 124 5.58 -14.61 -0.77
N GLN A 125 6.82 -14.81 -1.21
CA GLN A 125 7.22 -14.79 -2.61
C GLN A 125 6.42 -15.78 -3.47
N ARG A 126 6.21 -17.03 -2.99
CA ARG A 126 5.46 -18.05 -3.76
C ARG A 126 3.98 -17.70 -3.85
N VAL A 127 3.40 -17.23 -2.75
CA VAL A 127 2.00 -16.80 -2.71
C VAL A 127 1.77 -15.65 -3.69
N ILE A 128 2.65 -14.64 -3.68
CA ILE A 128 2.59 -13.50 -4.60
C ILE A 128 2.72 -13.96 -6.05
N ALA A 129 3.70 -14.82 -6.37
CA ALA A 129 3.91 -15.29 -7.74
C ALA A 129 2.70 -16.07 -8.29
N ILE A 130 2.12 -16.98 -7.49
CA ILE A 130 0.92 -17.72 -7.88
C ILE A 130 -0.27 -16.76 -8.07
N SER A 131 -0.44 -15.81 -7.16
CA SER A 131 -1.49 -14.80 -7.24
C SER A 131 -1.37 -13.95 -8.50
N ILE A 132 -0.15 -13.52 -8.88
CA ILE A 132 0.11 -12.77 -10.11
C ILE A 132 -0.23 -13.63 -11.34
N LEU A 133 0.14 -14.92 -11.35
CA LEU A 133 -0.18 -15.81 -12.45
C LEU A 133 -1.69 -15.97 -12.63
N LEU A 134 -2.41 -16.28 -11.54
CA LEU A 134 -3.85 -16.48 -11.58
C LEU A 134 -4.59 -15.19 -11.97
N TRP A 135 -4.17 -14.06 -11.43
CA TRP A 135 -4.69 -12.76 -11.82
C TRP A 135 -4.41 -12.44 -13.30
N GLY A 136 -3.20 -12.67 -13.81
CA GLY A 136 -2.87 -12.49 -15.23
C GLY A 136 -3.70 -13.37 -16.16
N VAL A 137 -3.98 -14.62 -15.76
CA VAL A 137 -4.91 -15.51 -16.48
C VAL A 137 -6.32 -14.92 -16.49
N MET A 138 -6.80 -14.35 -15.38
CA MET A 138 -8.12 -13.68 -15.36
C MET A 138 -8.17 -12.49 -16.32
N VAL A 139 -7.09 -11.69 -16.40
CA VAL A 139 -6.99 -10.59 -17.38
C VAL A 139 -7.10 -11.11 -18.82
N LEU A 140 -6.42 -12.22 -19.15
CA LEU A 140 -6.54 -12.86 -20.47
C LEU A 140 -7.96 -13.37 -20.71
N LEU A 141 -8.62 -13.95 -19.71
CA LEU A 141 -10.00 -14.44 -19.83
C LEU A 141 -11.04 -13.35 -20.07
N MET A 142 -10.71 -12.07 -19.82
CA MET A 142 -11.58 -10.95 -20.20
C MET A 142 -11.86 -10.91 -21.71
N THR A 143 -10.89 -11.33 -22.54
CA THR A 143 -11.05 -11.37 -24.01
C THR A 143 -12.04 -12.46 -24.48
N GLN A 144 -12.22 -13.51 -23.65
CA GLN A 144 -13.16 -14.59 -23.94
C GLN A 144 -14.58 -14.34 -23.38
N SER A 145 -14.76 -13.23 -22.69
CA SER A 145 -16.05 -12.88 -22.08
C SER A 145 -17.00 -12.34 -23.14
N GLN A 146 -18.02 -13.12 -23.49
CA GLN A 146 -19.03 -12.78 -24.51
C GLN A 146 -20.34 -12.23 -23.89
N SER A 147 -20.41 -12.12 -22.56
CA SER A 147 -21.60 -11.64 -21.87
C SER A 147 -21.23 -10.83 -20.62
N TYR A 148 -22.15 -9.96 -20.21
CA TYR A 148 -22.03 -9.21 -18.95
C TYR A 148 -21.72 -10.11 -17.75
N SER A 149 -22.46 -11.23 -17.62
CA SER A 149 -22.31 -12.14 -16.48
C SER A 149 -20.93 -12.83 -16.44
N SER A 150 -20.39 -13.23 -17.60
CA SER A 150 -19.05 -13.82 -17.68
C SER A 150 -17.97 -12.78 -17.33
N ALA A 151 -18.06 -11.57 -17.86
CA ALA A 151 -17.13 -10.50 -17.56
C ALA A 151 -17.17 -10.12 -16.06
N LEU A 152 -18.37 -10.09 -15.46
CA LEU A 152 -18.56 -9.81 -14.03
C LEU A 152 -17.88 -10.88 -13.16
N ALA A 153 -18.04 -12.17 -13.49
CA ALA A 153 -17.41 -13.28 -12.78
C ALA A 153 -15.87 -13.21 -12.90
N VAL A 154 -15.33 -12.98 -14.09
CA VAL A 154 -13.88 -12.84 -14.30
C VAL A 154 -13.32 -11.68 -13.49
N ARG A 155 -14.00 -10.54 -13.46
CA ARG A 155 -13.62 -9.37 -12.64
C ARG A 155 -13.60 -9.67 -11.15
N PHE A 156 -14.57 -10.44 -10.66
CA PHE A 156 -14.62 -10.85 -9.25
C PHE A 156 -13.42 -11.73 -8.88
N PHE A 157 -13.14 -12.78 -9.66
CA PHE A 157 -12.00 -13.66 -9.41
C PHE A 157 -10.65 -12.95 -9.59
N MET A 158 -10.55 -12.03 -10.56
CA MET A 158 -9.39 -11.16 -10.73
C MET A 158 -9.09 -10.40 -9.43
N GLY A 159 -10.13 -9.81 -8.79
CA GLY A 159 -9.98 -9.12 -7.51
C GLY A 159 -9.52 -10.04 -6.37
N ILE A 160 -10.03 -11.28 -6.30
CA ILE A 160 -9.61 -12.26 -5.29
C ILE A 160 -8.10 -12.53 -5.40
N PHE A 161 -7.60 -12.83 -6.60
CA PHE A 161 -6.19 -13.17 -6.80
C PHE A 161 -5.28 -11.94 -6.65
N GLU A 162 -5.74 -10.76 -7.03
CA GLU A 162 -4.99 -9.51 -6.88
C GLU A 162 -4.80 -9.09 -5.42
N ALA A 163 -5.66 -9.53 -4.52
CA ALA A 163 -5.68 -9.12 -3.11
C ALA A 163 -4.41 -9.48 -2.32
N ALA A 164 -3.61 -10.45 -2.77
CA ALA A 164 -2.36 -10.84 -2.14
C ALA A 164 -1.21 -9.85 -2.39
N VAL A 165 -1.25 -9.07 -3.47
CA VAL A 165 -0.08 -8.33 -3.99
C VAL A 165 0.32 -7.20 -3.05
N THR A 166 -0.53 -6.21 -2.84
CA THR A 166 -0.17 -5.02 -2.03
C THR A 166 0.18 -5.37 -0.57
N PRO A 167 -0.59 -6.21 0.15
CA PRO A 167 -0.20 -6.66 1.49
C PRO A 167 1.09 -7.45 1.50
N GLY A 168 1.29 -8.33 0.51
CA GLY A 168 2.50 -9.14 0.37
C GLY A 168 3.75 -8.28 0.16
N LEU A 169 3.71 -7.32 -0.75
CA LEU A 169 4.83 -6.38 -0.99
C LEU A 169 5.13 -5.52 0.24
N THR A 170 4.09 -5.07 0.96
CA THR A 170 4.25 -4.31 2.20
C THR A 170 4.94 -5.14 3.28
N LEU A 171 4.51 -6.39 3.46
CA LEU A 171 5.13 -7.33 4.39
C LEU A 171 6.59 -7.60 4.04
N MET A 172 6.86 -7.90 2.76
CA MET A 172 8.21 -8.14 2.26
C MET A 172 9.10 -6.91 2.42
N THR A 173 8.57 -5.68 2.25
CA THR A 173 9.35 -4.46 2.52
C THR A 173 9.89 -4.46 3.97
N GLY A 174 9.11 -4.95 4.94
CA GLY A 174 9.55 -5.10 6.33
C GLY A 174 10.63 -6.15 6.54
N PHE A 175 10.73 -7.18 5.67
CA PHE A 175 11.79 -8.20 5.74
C PHE A 175 13.12 -7.74 5.15
N TRP A 176 13.11 -6.78 4.22
CA TRP A 176 14.29 -6.36 3.46
C TRP A 176 14.90 -5.06 3.95
N TYR A 177 14.11 -4.18 4.59
CA TYR A 177 14.51 -2.81 4.92
C TYR A 177 14.36 -2.49 6.40
N THR A 178 15.23 -1.60 6.88
CA THR A 178 15.17 -1.10 8.26
C THR A 178 13.99 -0.14 8.43
N ARG A 179 13.49 0.03 9.68
CA ARG A 179 12.41 0.97 10.01
C ARG A 179 12.63 2.38 9.47
N ARG A 180 13.87 2.85 9.44
CA ARG A 180 14.24 4.17 8.89
C ARG A 180 14.12 4.21 7.37
N GLU A 181 14.36 3.08 6.71
CA GLU A 181 14.40 2.96 5.26
C GLU A 181 13.03 2.65 4.65
N ILE A 182 12.14 1.95 5.36
CA ILE A 182 10.82 1.51 4.89
C ILE A 182 10.00 2.66 4.28
N PRO A 183 9.83 3.86 4.91
CA PRO A 183 8.96 4.89 4.37
C PRO A 183 9.39 5.37 2.98
N LEU A 184 10.69 5.57 2.78
CA LEU A 184 11.22 5.99 1.47
C LEU A 184 10.99 4.91 0.41
N ARG A 185 11.32 3.65 0.71
CA ARG A 185 11.15 2.53 -0.22
C ARG A 185 9.69 2.30 -0.56
N GLN A 186 8.81 2.47 0.42
CA GLN A 186 7.37 2.41 0.21
C GLN A 186 6.89 3.51 -0.74
N CYS A 187 7.36 4.74 -0.59
CA CYS A 187 7.06 5.81 -1.54
C CYS A 187 7.59 5.51 -2.94
N ILE A 188 8.81 4.94 -3.04
CA ILE A 188 9.41 4.61 -4.34
C ILE A 188 8.57 3.56 -5.06
N TRP A 189 8.30 2.40 -4.45
CA TRP A 189 7.52 1.39 -5.16
C TRP A 189 6.05 1.77 -5.31
N TYR A 190 5.50 2.61 -4.45
CA TYR A 190 4.13 3.14 -4.61
C TYR A 190 4.01 4.17 -5.74
N SER A 191 5.12 4.83 -6.14
CA SER A 191 5.13 5.71 -7.32
C SER A 191 4.84 4.97 -8.63
N SER A 192 4.90 3.64 -8.60
CA SER A 192 4.57 2.75 -9.72
C SER A 192 3.13 2.92 -10.24
N LEU A 193 2.20 3.43 -9.42
CA LEU A 193 0.86 3.75 -9.89
C LEU A 193 0.92 4.81 -11.00
N GLY A 194 1.70 5.87 -10.82
CA GLY A 194 1.90 6.88 -11.85
C GLY A 194 2.65 6.33 -13.09
N TRP A 195 3.71 5.55 -12.87
CA TRP A 195 4.44 4.90 -13.98
C TRP A 195 3.56 3.94 -14.76
N GLY A 196 2.78 3.10 -14.07
CA GLY A 196 1.81 2.20 -14.68
C GLY A 196 0.75 2.95 -15.49
N GLY A 197 0.23 4.07 -14.96
CA GLY A 197 -0.70 4.93 -15.67
C GLY A 197 -0.12 5.52 -16.96
N ILE A 198 1.12 6.01 -16.91
CA ILE A 198 1.83 6.53 -18.10
C ILE A 198 2.03 5.42 -19.13
N ILE A 199 2.59 4.29 -18.73
CA ILE A 199 2.85 3.15 -19.63
C ILE A 199 1.53 2.65 -20.24
N GLY A 200 0.49 2.45 -19.43
CA GLY A 200 -0.83 2.04 -19.90
C GLY A 200 -1.46 3.04 -20.89
N SER A 201 -1.28 4.34 -20.66
CA SER A 201 -1.74 5.39 -21.58
C SER A 201 -1.01 5.31 -22.93
N TYR A 202 0.31 5.08 -22.94
CA TYR A 202 1.07 4.94 -24.18
C TYR A 202 0.77 3.64 -24.92
N ILE A 203 0.52 2.52 -24.22
CA ILE A 203 0.02 1.27 -24.82
C ILE A 203 -1.33 1.55 -25.49
N SER A 204 -2.27 2.17 -24.79
CA SER A 204 -3.59 2.54 -25.34
C SER A 204 -3.47 3.47 -26.54
N MET A 205 -2.54 4.43 -26.50
CA MET A 205 -2.27 5.31 -27.65
C MET A 205 -1.70 4.53 -28.85
N GLY A 206 -0.85 3.54 -28.63
CA GLY A 206 -0.35 2.66 -29.67
C GLY A 206 -1.50 1.88 -30.33
N VAL A 207 -2.36 1.28 -29.51
CA VAL A 207 -3.55 0.55 -29.99
C VAL A 207 -4.53 1.46 -30.74
N SER A 208 -4.69 2.72 -30.33
CA SER A 208 -5.58 3.68 -31.01
C SER A 208 -5.19 3.97 -32.47
N LYS A 209 -3.95 3.70 -32.88
CA LYS A 209 -3.46 3.89 -34.25
C LYS A 209 -3.69 2.70 -35.17
N LEU A 210 -4.12 1.57 -34.61
CA LEU A 210 -4.40 0.36 -35.39
C LEU A 210 -5.75 0.47 -36.11
N PRO A 211 -5.99 -0.29 -37.20
CA PRO A 211 -7.28 -0.32 -37.89
C PRO A 211 -8.43 -0.69 -36.97
N GLU A 212 -9.64 -0.16 -37.24
CA GLU A 212 -10.81 -0.44 -36.41
C GLU A 212 -11.40 -1.84 -36.66
N ASP A 213 -11.19 -2.37 -37.85
CA ASP A 213 -11.69 -3.65 -38.34
C ASP A 213 -10.70 -4.82 -38.13
N MET A 214 -9.65 -4.61 -37.31
CA MET A 214 -8.67 -5.65 -37.04
C MET A 214 -9.22 -6.79 -36.17
N THR A 215 -8.66 -8.00 -36.32
CA THR A 215 -8.86 -9.14 -35.42
C THR A 215 -7.51 -9.55 -34.83
N PRO A 216 -7.38 -9.64 -33.45
CA PRO A 216 -8.40 -9.38 -32.45
C PRO A 216 -8.80 -7.89 -32.37
N GLU A 217 -10.00 -7.60 -31.83
CA GLU A 217 -10.48 -6.22 -31.67
C GLU A 217 -9.54 -5.39 -30.78
N ARG A 218 -9.51 -4.05 -31.00
CA ARG A 218 -8.58 -3.16 -30.27
C ARG A 218 -8.72 -3.23 -28.76
N TRP A 219 -9.92 -3.42 -28.23
CA TRP A 219 -10.13 -3.59 -26.79
C TRP A 219 -9.58 -4.93 -26.28
N GLU A 220 -9.70 -6.01 -27.04
CA GLU A 220 -9.13 -7.32 -26.69
C GLU A 220 -7.60 -7.25 -26.61
N LEU A 221 -6.98 -6.52 -27.55
CA LEU A 221 -5.53 -6.40 -27.61
C LEU A 221 -4.95 -5.76 -26.33
N ILE A 222 -5.67 -4.83 -25.70
CA ILE A 222 -5.27 -4.28 -24.40
C ILE A 222 -5.15 -5.40 -23.36
N PHE A 223 -6.14 -6.28 -23.26
CA PHE A 223 -6.12 -7.39 -22.30
C PHE A 223 -5.08 -8.45 -22.65
N TYR A 224 -4.86 -8.75 -23.94
CA TYR A 224 -3.80 -9.67 -24.35
C TYR A 224 -2.41 -9.15 -23.99
N ILE A 225 -2.11 -7.90 -24.23
CA ILE A 225 -0.82 -7.28 -23.89
C ILE A 225 -0.59 -7.30 -22.39
N LEU A 226 -1.56 -6.80 -21.62
CA LEU A 226 -1.40 -6.66 -20.17
C LEU A 226 -1.41 -8.03 -19.48
N GLY A 227 -2.37 -8.89 -19.78
CA GLY A 227 -2.48 -10.22 -19.18
C GLY A 227 -1.26 -11.11 -19.53
N GLY A 228 -0.79 -11.04 -20.79
CA GLY A 228 0.42 -11.74 -21.21
C GLY A 228 1.67 -11.26 -20.47
N ALA A 229 1.85 -9.94 -20.35
CA ALA A 229 2.96 -9.35 -19.59
C ALA A 229 2.90 -9.75 -18.11
N THR A 230 1.70 -9.74 -17.50
CA THR A 230 1.49 -10.14 -16.11
C THR A 230 1.79 -11.62 -15.88
N CYS A 231 1.35 -12.52 -16.76
CA CYS A 231 1.68 -13.94 -16.67
C CYS A 231 3.20 -14.18 -16.80
N LEU A 232 3.87 -13.53 -17.74
CA LEU A 232 5.34 -13.62 -17.88
C LEU A 232 6.04 -13.08 -16.63
N TRP A 233 5.55 -11.97 -16.06
CA TRP A 233 6.11 -11.41 -14.84
C TRP A 233 5.98 -12.33 -13.63
N ALA A 234 4.91 -13.11 -13.54
CA ALA A 234 4.73 -14.11 -12.48
C ALA A 234 5.90 -15.12 -12.44
N PHE A 235 6.38 -15.57 -13.60
CA PHE A 235 7.56 -16.45 -13.67
C PHE A 235 8.83 -15.72 -13.21
N VAL A 236 9.01 -14.45 -13.57
CA VAL A 236 10.16 -13.66 -13.08
C VAL A 236 10.12 -13.59 -11.55
N ILE A 237 8.99 -13.26 -10.94
CA ILE A 237 8.83 -13.22 -9.48
C ILE A 237 9.11 -14.60 -8.87
N TRP A 238 8.61 -15.67 -9.46
CA TRP A 238 8.83 -17.04 -8.96
C TRP A 238 10.30 -17.42 -8.88
N PHE A 239 11.10 -17.08 -9.89
CA PHE A 239 12.50 -17.52 -9.97
C PHE A 239 13.49 -16.52 -9.38
N VAL A 240 13.20 -15.22 -9.44
CA VAL A 240 14.17 -14.16 -9.14
C VAL A 240 13.96 -13.54 -7.77
N LEU A 241 12.69 -13.34 -7.32
CA LEU A 241 12.41 -12.73 -6.02
C LEU A 241 12.69 -13.74 -4.89
N PRO A 242 13.61 -13.49 -3.95
CA PRO A 242 13.79 -14.34 -2.79
C PRO A 242 12.79 -14.00 -1.68
N ASP A 243 12.44 -14.99 -0.88
CA ASP A 243 11.47 -14.85 0.21
C ASP A 243 12.01 -14.04 1.41
N ALA A 244 13.28 -14.23 1.75
CA ALA A 244 13.94 -13.60 2.88
C ALA A 244 15.42 -13.31 2.57
N PRO A 245 16.08 -12.39 3.31
CA PRO A 245 17.50 -12.09 3.16
C PRO A 245 18.40 -13.32 3.28
N SER A 246 18.09 -14.27 4.16
CA SER A 246 18.82 -15.53 4.34
C SER A 246 18.84 -16.41 3.08
N ASN A 247 17.79 -16.36 2.26
CA ASN A 247 17.63 -17.17 1.05
C ASN A 247 18.01 -16.44 -0.25
N ALA A 248 18.53 -15.22 -0.15
CA ALA A 248 18.83 -14.37 -1.31
C ALA A 248 20.00 -14.92 -2.15
N ARG A 249 19.71 -15.43 -3.34
CA ARG A 249 20.72 -16.00 -4.25
C ARG A 249 21.67 -14.96 -4.84
N PHE A 250 21.24 -13.69 -4.95
CA PHE A 250 22.03 -12.59 -5.49
C PHE A 250 23.03 -11.99 -4.48
N LEU A 251 22.95 -12.39 -3.19
CA LEU A 251 23.86 -11.99 -2.13
C LEU A 251 24.87 -13.12 -1.86
N THR A 252 26.13 -12.76 -1.61
CA THR A 252 27.14 -13.68 -1.07
C THR A 252 26.78 -14.06 0.36
N HIS A 253 27.39 -15.13 0.89
CA HIS A 253 27.11 -15.56 2.28
C HIS A 253 27.30 -14.43 3.29
N ARG A 254 28.46 -13.71 3.25
CA ARG A 254 28.73 -12.56 4.11
C ARG A 254 27.69 -11.44 3.94
N GLU A 255 27.28 -11.14 2.72
CA GLU A 255 26.25 -10.13 2.44
C GLU A 255 24.87 -10.53 2.97
N ARG A 256 24.52 -11.85 2.99
CA ARG A 256 23.28 -12.36 3.63
C ARG A 256 23.31 -12.13 5.13
N LEU A 257 24.42 -12.43 5.78
CA LEU A 257 24.61 -12.17 7.21
C LEU A 257 24.43 -10.69 7.54
N ILE A 258 25.05 -9.79 6.74
CA ILE A 258 24.88 -8.34 6.88
C ILE A 258 23.41 -7.94 6.71
N ALA A 259 22.73 -8.46 5.68
CA ALA A 259 21.32 -8.15 5.42
C ALA A 259 20.41 -8.61 6.55
N VAL A 260 20.63 -9.80 7.12
CA VAL A 260 19.89 -10.33 8.27
C VAL A 260 20.15 -9.48 9.52
N LYS A 261 21.42 -9.14 9.83
CA LYS A 261 21.81 -8.30 10.98
C LYS A 261 21.17 -6.90 10.90
N ARG A 262 21.09 -6.31 9.69
CA ARG A 262 20.43 -5.01 9.48
C ARG A 262 18.97 -5.01 9.91
N VAL A 263 18.22 -6.04 9.53
CA VAL A 263 16.78 -6.11 9.78
C VAL A 263 16.45 -6.61 11.18
N ALA A 264 17.34 -7.42 11.77
CA ALA A 264 17.20 -7.85 13.18
C ALA A 264 17.16 -6.67 14.16
N GLY A 265 17.87 -5.58 13.86
CA GLY A 265 17.80 -4.32 14.63
C GLY A 265 16.50 -3.53 14.46
N ASN A 266 15.54 -4.03 13.69
CA ASN A 266 14.27 -3.33 13.48
C ASN A 266 13.35 -3.36 14.71
N GLU A 267 13.65 -4.19 15.74
CA GLU A 267 12.82 -4.31 16.96
C GLU A 267 11.30 -4.25 16.70
N THR A 268 10.90 -4.61 15.48
CA THR A 268 9.50 -4.75 15.11
C THR A 268 8.99 -5.93 15.87
N GLY A 269 8.55 -5.66 17.09
CA GLY A 269 8.10 -6.55 18.13
C GLY A 269 8.14 -8.01 17.75
N ILE A 270 8.82 -8.81 18.51
CA ILE A 270 8.79 -10.28 18.39
C ILE A 270 7.39 -10.61 17.92
N LYS A 271 7.28 -11.31 16.77
CA LYS A 271 5.98 -11.78 16.26
C LYS A 271 5.29 -12.46 17.43
N ASN A 272 4.54 -11.69 18.21
CA ASN A 272 3.83 -12.25 19.33
C ASN A 272 2.68 -13.05 18.71
N LYS A 273 2.83 -14.38 18.66
CA LYS A 273 1.80 -15.27 18.12
C LYS A 273 0.55 -15.30 19.01
N ALA A 274 0.62 -14.70 20.20
CA ALA A 274 -0.49 -14.62 21.12
C ALA A 274 -1.44 -13.49 20.71
N PHE A 275 -2.65 -13.86 20.33
CA PHE A 275 -3.74 -12.92 20.05
C PHE A 275 -4.25 -12.30 21.35
N SER A 276 -4.24 -10.97 21.44
CA SER A 276 -4.76 -10.22 22.59
C SER A 276 -6.16 -9.67 22.30
N LYS A 277 -7.17 -10.17 23.05
CA LYS A 277 -8.56 -9.66 22.96
C LYS A 277 -8.67 -8.21 23.42
N ASP A 278 -7.84 -7.80 24.37
CA ASP A 278 -7.84 -6.44 24.90
C ASP A 278 -7.31 -5.44 23.86
N GLN A 279 -6.25 -5.80 23.14
CA GLN A 279 -5.74 -4.99 22.03
C GLN A 279 -6.75 -4.87 20.88
N VAL A 280 -7.59 -5.88 20.63
CA VAL A 280 -8.71 -5.78 19.66
C VAL A 280 -9.72 -4.74 20.12
N ARG A 281 -10.13 -4.78 21.36
CA ARG A 281 -11.05 -3.77 21.91
C ARG A 281 -10.47 -2.36 21.80
N VAL A 282 -9.20 -2.19 22.14
CA VAL A 282 -8.47 -0.92 21.96
C VAL A 282 -8.52 -0.48 20.52
N GLY A 283 -8.22 -1.37 19.55
CA GLY A 283 -8.20 -1.06 18.14
C GLY A 283 -9.54 -0.53 17.59
N PHE A 284 -10.67 -1.03 18.10
CA PHE A 284 -12.00 -0.51 17.72
C PHE A 284 -12.38 0.83 18.36
N MET A 285 -11.85 1.09 19.55
CA MET A 285 -12.15 2.32 20.29
C MET A 285 -11.12 3.41 20.01
N ASP A 286 -10.03 3.12 19.31
CA ASP A 286 -8.98 4.08 18.99
C ASP A 286 -9.47 5.12 17.97
N PRO A 287 -9.53 6.42 18.34
CA PRO A 287 -9.95 7.48 17.45
C PRO A 287 -9.12 7.55 16.16
N LYS A 288 -7.83 7.15 16.21
CA LYS A 288 -6.96 7.13 15.04
C LYS A 288 -7.41 6.09 14.02
N THR A 289 -7.76 4.88 14.47
CA THR A 289 -8.29 3.81 13.62
C THR A 289 -9.59 4.24 12.94
N ILE A 290 -10.51 4.85 13.69
CA ILE A 290 -11.80 5.33 13.17
C ILE A 290 -11.59 6.44 12.14
N LEU A 291 -10.78 7.46 12.46
CA LEU A 291 -10.50 8.57 11.56
C LEU A 291 -9.79 8.12 10.29
N LEU A 292 -8.84 7.18 10.39
CA LEU A 292 -8.16 6.62 9.22
C LEU A 292 -9.11 5.79 8.36
N PHE A 293 -10.00 4.99 8.98
CA PHE A 293 -11.02 4.24 8.25
C PHE A 293 -11.92 5.18 7.43
N ILE A 294 -12.51 6.20 8.08
CA ILE A 294 -13.38 7.17 7.42
C ILE A 294 -12.62 7.93 6.32
N SER A 295 -11.40 8.35 6.60
CA SER A 295 -10.53 9.07 5.65
C SER A 295 -10.26 8.25 4.39
N VAL A 296 -9.90 6.97 4.56
CA VAL A 296 -9.58 6.10 3.43
C VAL A 296 -10.83 5.71 2.67
N PHE A 297 -11.94 5.41 3.35
CA PHE A 297 -13.22 5.14 2.71
C PHE A 297 -13.67 6.31 1.83
N ALA A 298 -13.68 7.52 2.38
CA ALA A 298 -14.09 8.72 1.66
C ALA A 298 -13.17 9.04 0.47
N ALA A 299 -11.86 8.85 0.62
CA ALA A 299 -10.89 9.07 -0.46
C ALA A 299 -10.90 7.98 -1.54
N ALA A 300 -11.33 6.78 -1.20
CA ALA A 300 -11.40 5.67 -2.15
C ALA A 300 -12.56 5.83 -3.15
N ILE A 301 -13.60 6.59 -2.82
CA ILE A 301 -14.67 6.96 -3.77
C ILE A 301 -14.11 7.76 -4.96
N PRO A 302 -13.45 8.92 -4.77
CA PRO A 302 -12.74 9.61 -5.84
C PRO A 302 -11.74 8.73 -6.60
N ASN A 303 -11.00 7.89 -5.88
CA ASN A 303 -10.03 6.98 -6.50
C ASN A 303 -10.70 5.99 -7.46
N GLY A 304 -11.86 5.43 -7.09
CA GLY A 304 -12.66 4.56 -7.95
C GLY A 304 -13.15 5.29 -9.22
N VAL A 305 -13.56 6.55 -9.09
CA VAL A 305 -13.94 7.40 -10.24
C VAL A 305 -12.74 7.60 -11.17
N VAL A 306 -11.61 8.04 -10.65
CA VAL A 306 -10.40 8.32 -11.45
C VAL A 306 -9.90 7.06 -12.15
N ASN A 307 -9.85 5.92 -11.47
CA ASN A 307 -9.36 4.67 -12.05
C ASN A 307 -10.26 4.12 -13.16
N SER A 308 -11.59 4.28 -13.05
CA SER A 308 -12.53 3.64 -13.96
C SER A 308 -13.06 4.57 -15.05
N PHE A 309 -13.08 5.89 -14.84
CA PHE A 309 -13.76 6.84 -15.71
C PHE A 309 -12.89 8.01 -16.21
N SER A 310 -11.60 8.04 -15.87
CA SER A 310 -10.74 9.19 -16.23
C SER A 310 -10.70 9.45 -17.73
N THR A 311 -10.63 8.41 -18.57
CA THR A 311 -10.61 8.58 -20.02
C THR A 311 -11.95 9.06 -20.56
N ILE A 312 -13.06 8.57 -20.01
CA ILE A 312 -14.41 9.00 -20.39
C ILE A 312 -14.59 10.50 -20.06
N ILE A 313 -14.25 10.90 -18.83
CA ILE A 313 -14.36 12.28 -18.37
C ILE A 313 -13.52 13.23 -19.24
N ILE A 314 -12.28 12.86 -19.59
CA ILE A 314 -11.41 13.68 -20.42
C ILE A 314 -11.93 13.71 -21.87
N ARG A 315 -12.35 12.57 -22.43
CA ARG A 315 -12.93 12.50 -23.78
C ARG A 315 -14.12 13.43 -23.92
N ASP A 316 -15.03 13.40 -22.96
CA ASP A 316 -16.28 14.15 -22.99
C ASP A 316 -16.08 15.65 -22.71
N MET A 317 -14.85 16.09 -22.33
CA MET A 317 -14.41 17.48 -22.40
C MET A 317 -14.12 17.96 -23.82
N GLY A 318 -14.30 17.11 -24.87
CA GLY A 318 -14.14 17.45 -26.29
C GLY A 318 -12.81 17.05 -26.90
N PHE A 319 -12.05 16.14 -26.30
CA PHE A 319 -10.77 15.66 -26.84
C PHE A 319 -10.92 14.35 -27.63
N THR A 320 -10.10 14.18 -28.66
CA THR A 320 -10.03 12.92 -29.43
C THR A 320 -9.47 11.78 -28.58
N THR A 321 -9.77 10.52 -28.93
CA THR A 321 -9.31 9.33 -28.21
C THR A 321 -7.80 9.32 -27.96
N THR A 322 -6.99 9.60 -28.99
CA THR A 322 -5.53 9.68 -28.88
C THR A 322 -5.09 10.79 -27.94
N LYS A 323 -5.70 11.98 -28.02
CA LYS A 323 -5.37 13.12 -27.16
C LYS A 323 -5.82 12.88 -25.72
N THR A 324 -6.93 12.20 -25.51
CA THR A 324 -7.44 11.79 -24.20
C THR A 324 -6.43 10.93 -23.45
N THR A 325 -5.83 9.94 -24.11
CA THR A 325 -4.81 9.07 -23.49
C THR A 325 -3.53 9.84 -23.16
N GLN A 326 -3.11 10.78 -24.01
CA GLN A 326 -1.98 11.67 -23.73
C GLN A 326 -2.26 12.57 -22.52
N LEU A 327 -3.43 13.20 -22.45
CA LEU A 327 -3.81 14.11 -21.36
C LEU A 327 -4.00 13.37 -20.03
N LYS A 328 -4.45 12.09 -20.07
CA LYS A 328 -4.51 11.26 -18.89
C LYS A 328 -3.12 11.01 -18.30
N SER A 329 -2.11 10.74 -19.14
CA SER A 329 -0.74 10.49 -18.67
C SER A 329 -0.12 11.68 -17.92
N VAL A 330 -0.57 12.91 -18.20
CA VAL A 330 -0.15 14.10 -17.44
C VAL A 330 -0.63 14.02 -15.99
N GLY A 331 -1.87 13.57 -15.76
CA GLY A 331 -2.40 13.34 -14.41
C GLY A 331 -1.59 12.28 -13.64
N ASP A 332 -1.18 11.20 -14.32
CA ASP A 332 -0.32 10.16 -13.76
C ASP A 332 1.08 10.71 -13.43
N ALA A 333 1.63 11.61 -14.27
CA ALA A 333 2.89 12.30 -13.98
C ALA A 333 2.77 13.23 -12.75
N VAL A 334 1.65 13.94 -12.60
CA VAL A 334 1.37 14.77 -11.41
C VAL A 334 1.40 13.91 -10.13
N GLN A 335 0.89 12.67 -10.19
CA GLN A 335 0.97 11.73 -9.06
C GLN A 335 2.42 11.43 -8.65
N ILE A 336 3.29 11.15 -9.62
CA ILE A 336 4.72 10.88 -9.37
C ILE A 336 5.38 12.10 -8.75
N VAL A 337 5.19 13.28 -9.34
CA VAL A 337 5.77 14.55 -8.86
C VAL A 337 5.30 14.85 -7.43
N ALA A 338 4.01 14.69 -7.15
CA ALA A 338 3.45 14.91 -5.82
C ALA A 338 4.08 13.96 -4.78
N LEU A 339 4.27 12.67 -5.11
CA LEU A 339 4.92 11.69 -4.22
C LEU A 339 6.41 12.01 -3.99
N ILE A 340 7.13 12.48 -5.02
CA ILE A 340 8.53 12.91 -4.88
C ILE A 340 8.62 14.14 -3.96
N ILE A 341 7.79 15.15 -4.18
CA ILE A 341 7.76 16.37 -3.36
C ILE A 341 7.38 16.00 -1.92
N GLY A 342 6.28 15.28 -1.73
CA GLY A 342 5.79 14.86 -0.42
C GLY A 342 6.82 14.01 0.33
N GLY A 343 7.40 13.01 -0.34
CA GLY A 343 8.45 12.17 0.22
C GLY A 343 9.71 12.96 0.63
N THR A 344 10.12 13.92 -0.21
CA THR A 344 11.28 14.79 0.08
C THR A 344 11.03 15.67 1.31
N ILE A 345 9.83 16.26 1.43
CA ILE A 345 9.47 17.06 2.60
C ILE A 345 9.50 16.19 3.87
N ILE A 346 8.87 15.02 3.83
CA ILE A 346 8.79 14.11 4.97
C ILE A 346 10.17 13.62 5.44
N LEU A 347 11.10 13.44 4.51
CA LEU A 347 12.46 12.98 4.83
C LEU A 347 13.33 14.09 5.45
N ASN A 348 13.19 15.31 4.98
CA ASN A 348 14.06 16.43 5.36
C ASN A 348 13.52 17.27 6.53
N VAL A 349 12.18 17.27 6.72
CA VAL A 349 11.55 18.07 7.78
C VAL A 349 10.99 17.14 8.86
N PRO A 350 11.51 17.18 10.09
CA PRO A 350 11.01 16.35 11.18
C PRO A 350 9.57 16.72 11.52
N ASN A 351 8.77 15.72 11.91
CA ASN A 351 7.36 15.89 12.32
C ASN A 351 6.45 16.56 11.27
N SER A 352 6.76 16.41 9.98
CA SER A 352 5.99 17.02 8.89
C SER A 352 5.06 16.06 8.15
N ARG A 353 5.02 14.78 8.53
CA ARG A 353 4.29 13.73 7.79
C ARG A 353 2.81 14.07 7.62
N LEU A 354 2.13 14.30 8.72
CA LEU A 354 0.69 14.55 8.71
C LEU A 354 0.35 15.93 8.15
N LEU A 355 1.23 16.92 8.36
CA LEU A 355 1.10 18.25 7.77
C LEU A 355 1.21 18.19 6.23
N THR A 356 2.18 17.45 5.70
CA THR A 356 2.36 17.25 4.25
C THR A 356 1.13 16.55 3.64
N ALA A 357 0.61 15.52 4.30
CA ALA A 357 -0.61 14.84 3.88
C ALA A 357 -1.83 15.78 3.88
N THR A 358 -1.96 16.61 4.92
CA THR A 358 -3.05 17.57 5.05
C THR A 358 -2.98 18.63 3.95
N ALA A 359 -1.79 19.14 3.64
CA ALA A 359 -1.58 20.09 2.53
C ALA A 359 -1.94 19.47 1.17
N ALA A 360 -1.52 18.23 0.91
CA ALA A 360 -1.90 17.52 -0.31
C ALA A 360 -3.41 17.29 -0.42
N ASN A 361 -4.08 16.94 0.69
CA ASN A 361 -5.53 16.77 0.71
C ASN A 361 -6.28 18.10 0.53
N LEU A 362 -5.74 19.20 1.05
CA LEU A 362 -6.29 20.54 0.80
C LEU A 362 -6.20 20.89 -0.68
N LEU A 363 -5.06 20.63 -1.32
CA LEU A 363 -4.90 20.83 -2.77
C LEU A 363 -5.93 20.01 -3.57
N CYS A 364 -6.14 18.75 -3.21
CA CYS A 364 -7.14 17.90 -3.87
C CYS A 364 -8.57 18.43 -3.66
N THR A 365 -8.89 18.94 -2.47
CA THR A 365 -10.21 19.53 -2.18
C THR A 365 -10.46 20.78 -3.00
N ILE A 366 -9.47 21.67 -3.10
CA ILE A 366 -9.54 22.87 -3.94
C ILE A 366 -9.68 22.49 -5.41
N ALA A 367 -8.88 21.54 -5.88
CA ALA A 367 -8.94 21.06 -7.26
C ALA A 367 -10.32 20.44 -7.59
N ALA A 368 -10.88 19.62 -6.69
CA ALA A 368 -12.22 19.06 -6.88
C ALA A 368 -13.31 20.15 -6.88
N ALA A 369 -13.20 21.17 -6.04
CA ALA A 369 -14.10 22.32 -6.05
C ALA A 369 -14.01 23.11 -7.38
N CYS A 370 -12.79 23.37 -7.87
CA CYS A 370 -12.60 23.99 -9.18
C CYS A 370 -13.23 23.14 -10.30
N MET A 371 -13.06 21.82 -10.26
CA MET A 371 -13.67 20.93 -11.25
C MET A 371 -15.20 20.97 -11.22
N ALA A 372 -15.80 21.09 -10.03
CA ALA A 372 -17.24 21.12 -9.85
C ALA A 372 -17.89 22.46 -10.26
N TYR A 373 -17.21 23.57 -9.98
CA TYR A 373 -17.82 24.92 -10.12
C TYR A 373 -17.30 25.75 -11.28
N LEU A 374 -16.20 25.37 -11.93
CA LEU A 374 -15.74 26.07 -13.14
C LEU A 374 -16.73 25.84 -14.30
N PRO A 375 -17.01 26.87 -15.10
CA PRO A 375 -17.88 26.75 -16.26
C PRO A 375 -17.30 25.76 -17.28
N SER A 376 -18.17 25.09 -18.03
CA SER A 376 -17.78 24.05 -19.02
C SER A 376 -16.91 24.66 -20.16
N SER A 377 -17.06 25.95 -20.44
CA SER A 377 -16.21 26.67 -21.40
C SER A 377 -14.74 26.74 -20.98
N ASN A 378 -14.45 26.62 -19.67
CA ASN A 378 -13.08 26.58 -19.16
C ASN A 378 -12.54 25.13 -19.09
N THR A 379 -12.44 24.46 -20.25
CA THR A 379 -11.98 23.08 -20.40
C THR A 379 -10.60 22.87 -19.77
N TRP A 380 -9.66 23.77 -20.00
CA TRP A 380 -8.31 23.65 -19.45
C TRP A 380 -8.26 23.80 -17.92
N GLY A 381 -9.04 24.74 -17.36
CA GLY A 381 -9.12 24.89 -15.91
C GLY A 381 -9.66 23.63 -15.22
N ARG A 382 -10.71 23.02 -15.79
CA ARG A 382 -11.29 21.75 -15.30
C ARG A 382 -10.31 20.59 -15.47
N LEU A 383 -9.60 20.51 -16.59
CA LEU A 383 -8.61 19.46 -16.86
C LEU A 383 -7.41 19.54 -15.91
N ILE A 384 -6.85 20.73 -15.70
CA ILE A 384 -5.74 20.94 -14.74
C ILE A 384 -6.20 20.55 -13.33
N SER A 385 -7.39 20.94 -12.95
CA SER A 385 -7.98 20.54 -11.67
C SER A 385 -8.10 19.01 -11.55
N PHE A 386 -8.53 18.33 -12.62
CA PHE A 386 -8.59 16.88 -12.66
C PHE A 386 -7.21 16.20 -12.53
N TRP A 387 -6.15 16.80 -13.08
CA TRP A 387 -4.79 16.30 -12.88
C TRP A 387 -4.32 16.44 -11.43
N LEU A 388 -4.61 17.59 -10.79
CA LEU A 388 -4.17 17.88 -9.43
C LEU A 388 -4.78 16.96 -8.37
N VAL A 389 -5.97 16.36 -8.62
CA VAL A 389 -6.56 15.40 -7.67
C VAL A 389 -5.72 14.16 -7.48
N ASN A 390 -4.82 13.83 -8.42
CA ASN A 390 -3.89 12.68 -8.28
C ASN A 390 -2.85 12.89 -7.15
N SER A 391 -2.69 14.12 -6.63
CA SER A 391 -1.88 14.40 -5.44
C SER A 391 -2.40 13.71 -4.17
N GLN A 392 -3.61 13.15 -4.19
CA GLN A 392 -4.19 12.34 -3.11
C GLN A 392 -3.31 11.17 -2.68
N SER A 393 -2.46 10.66 -3.57
CA SER A 393 -1.55 9.54 -3.30
C SER A 393 -0.58 9.82 -2.15
N VAL A 394 -0.18 11.07 -1.95
CA VAL A 394 0.64 11.50 -0.80
C VAL A 394 -0.12 11.25 0.51
N GLY A 395 -1.36 11.73 0.60
CA GLY A 395 -2.19 11.55 1.78
C GLY A 395 -2.51 10.08 2.07
N PHE A 396 -2.68 9.24 1.04
CA PHE A 396 -2.90 7.81 1.21
C PHE A 396 -1.65 7.11 1.75
N THR A 397 -0.48 7.37 1.17
CA THR A 397 0.80 6.80 1.62
C THR A 397 1.09 7.18 3.07
N VAL A 398 0.85 8.45 3.45
CA VAL A 398 1.02 8.89 4.84
C VAL A 398 0.03 8.22 5.78
N SER A 399 -1.22 8.00 5.37
CA SER A 399 -2.21 7.26 6.18
C SER A 399 -1.70 5.85 6.53
N LEU A 400 -1.11 5.13 5.57
CA LEU A 400 -0.52 3.81 5.81
C LEU A 400 0.70 3.88 6.75
N THR A 401 1.56 4.88 6.58
CA THR A 401 2.73 5.06 7.47
C THR A 401 2.33 5.50 8.87
N THR A 402 1.20 6.18 9.04
CA THR A 402 0.66 6.56 10.35
C THR A 402 0.31 5.33 11.18
N ILE A 403 -0.28 4.30 10.58
CA ILE A 403 -0.56 3.04 11.27
C ILE A 403 0.73 2.41 11.79
N SER A 404 1.75 2.30 10.94
CA SER A 404 3.01 1.65 11.30
C SER A 404 3.83 2.43 12.34
N SER A 405 3.69 3.76 12.39
CA SER A 405 4.49 4.64 13.25
C SER A 405 3.80 5.03 14.57
N ASN A 406 2.47 5.08 14.57
CA ASN A 406 1.67 5.67 15.65
C ASN A 406 0.71 4.69 16.33
N MET A 407 0.79 3.41 15.98
CA MET A 407 0.04 2.34 16.66
C MET A 407 1.03 1.30 17.17
N ALA A 408 0.98 1.02 18.47
CA ALA A 408 1.75 0.01 19.15
C ALA A 408 0.86 -1.16 19.58
N GLY A 409 1.47 -2.30 19.93
CA GLY A 409 0.76 -3.55 20.14
C GLY A 409 0.56 -4.31 18.82
N TYR A 410 1.03 -5.56 18.79
CA TYR A 410 1.02 -6.36 17.56
C TYR A 410 -0.40 -6.61 17.03
N THR A 411 -1.31 -7.03 17.91
CA THR A 411 -2.71 -7.31 17.53
C THR A 411 -3.45 -6.03 17.13
N HIS A 412 -3.26 -4.92 17.87
CA HIS A 412 -3.87 -3.62 17.56
C HIS A 412 -3.43 -3.09 16.19
N ARG A 413 -2.12 -3.03 15.94
CA ARG A 413 -1.56 -2.55 14.67
C ARG A 413 -1.95 -3.43 13.49
N SER A 414 -1.96 -4.75 13.70
CA SER A 414 -2.35 -5.72 12.68
C SER A 414 -3.82 -5.60 12.32
N LEU A 415 -4.67 -5.36 13.30
CA LEU A 415 -6.10 -5.12 13.09
C LEU A 415 -6.33 -3.84 12.27
N ALA A 416 -5.68 -2.73 12.64
CA ALA A 416 -5.81 -1.47 11.92
C ALA A 416 -5.36 -1.58 10.46
N SER A 417 -4.32 -2.36 10.16
CA SER A 417 -3.80 -2.57 8.81
C SER A 417 -4.46 -3.70 8.01
N ALA A 418 -5.28 -4.54 8.63
CA ALA A 418 -5.84 -5.78 8.07
C ALA A 418 -4.82 -6.88 7.72
N MET A 419 -3.59 -6.78 8.24
CA MET A 419 -2.53 -7.73 7.87
C MET A 419 -2.58 -9.08 8.59
N VAL A 420 -3.36 -9.24 9.67
CA VAL A 420 -3.39 -10.50 10.43
C VAL A 420 -4.80 -10.83 10.92
N LEU A 421 -5.44 -11.74 10.25
CA LEU A 421 -6.57 -12.48 10.77
C LEU A 421 -6.16 -13.94 11.00
N TYR A 422 -5.55 -14.18 12.14
CA TYR A 422 -5.32 -15.54 12.64
C TYR A 422 -6.49 -16.09 13.48
N VAL A 423 -7.67 -15.43 13.44
CA VAL A 423 -8.77 -15.80 14.33
C VAL A 423 -10.03 -16.08 13.53
N THR A 424 -10.31 -17.35 13.41
CA THR A 424 -11.48 -17.98 12.79
C THR A 424 -12.84 -17.56 13.39
N HIS A 425 -12.87 -16.70 14.41
CA HIS A 425 -14.10 -16.31 15.13
C HIS A 425 -14.45 -14.81 15.10
N LEU A 426 -13.67 -13.97 14.42
CA LEU A 426 -13.89 -12.51 14.39
C LEU A 426 -14.09 -11.97 12.96
N PHE A 427 -15.16 -12.40 12.29
CA PHE A 427 -15.52 -11.84 10.98
C PHE A 427 -15.96 -10.36 11.07
N LEU A 428 -16.63 -9.99 12.16
CA LEU A 428 -17.10 -8.61 12.37
C LEU A 428 -16.00 -7.54 12.51
N PRO A 429 -14.92 -7.77 13.26
CA PRO A 429 -13.83 -6.80 13.39
C PRO A 429 -13.09 -6.49 12.09
N ALA A 430 -13.01 -7.48 11.21
CA ALA A 430 -12.37 -7.33 9.92
C ALA A 430 -13.06 -6.33 8.99
N LEU A 431 -14.33 -6.01 9.22
CA LEU A 431 -15.10 -5.04 8.45
C LEU A 431 -14.64 -3.59 8.61
N PHE A 432 -13.88 -3.27 9.67
CA PHE A 432 -13.46 -1.90 9.99
C PHE A 432 -11.95 -1.65 9.82
N THR A 433 -11.30 -2.36 8.91
CA THR A 433 -9.88 -2.15 8.60
C THR A 433 -9.69 -1.12 7.50
N VAL A 434 -8.53 -0.48 7.45
CA VAL A 434 -8.20 0.50 6.39
C VAL A 434 -8.27 -0.12 5.00
N LEU A 435 -7.89 -1.38 4.85
CA LEU A 435 -7.98 -2.08 3.57
C LEU A 435 -9.44 -2.36 3.16
N THR A 436 -10.30 -2.67 4.13
CA THR A 436 -11.75 -2.80 3.92
C THR A 436 -12.36 -1.46 3.50
N ALA A 437 -11.97 -0.36 4.15
CA ALA A 437 -12.39 0.99 3.77
C ALA A 437 -12.00 1.31 2.32
N TYR A 438 -10.78 0.93 1.92
CA TYR A 438 -10.31 1.05 0.54
C TYR A 438 -11.18 0.26 -0.44
N CYS A 439 -11.50 -1.00 -0.12
CA CYS A 439 -12.35 -1.82 -0.99
C CYS A 439 -13.75 -1.23 -1.16
N TRP A 440 -14.44 -0.92 -0.06
CA TRP A 440 -15.79 -0.39 -0.10
C TRP A 440 -15.88 0.99 -0.74
N GLY A 441 -14.92 1.88 -0.50
CA GLY A 441 -14.90 3.19 -1.13
C GLY A 441 -14.69 3.09 -2.65
N ASN A 442 -13.75 2.26 -3.10
CA ASN A 442 -13.53 2.05 -4.54
C ASN A 442 -14.68 1.29 -5.20
N PHE A 443 -15.37 0.40 -4.47
CA PHE A 443 -16.60 -0.24 -4.95
C PHE A 443 -17.71 0.80 -5.16
N ALA A 444 -17.87 1.74 -4.24
CA ALA A 444 -18.88 2.80 -4.34
C ALA A 444 -18.56 3.85 -5.42
N GLY A 445 -17.25 4.08 -5.69
CA GLY A 445 -16.78 5.12 -6.61
C GLY A 445 -17.46 5.12 -7.98
N PRO A 446 -17.50 4.02 -8.73
CA PRO A 446 -18.18 3.95 -10.03
C PRO A 446 -19.63 4.42 -10.01
N PHE A 447 -20.37 4.21 -8.91
CA PHE A 447 -21.81 4.51 -8.83
C PHE A 447 -22.14 6.00 -8.66
N VAL A 448 -21.14 6.85 -8.30
CA VAL A 448 -21.33 8.31 -8.33
C VAL A 448 -21.18 8.89 -9.73
N VAL A 449 -20.74 8.09 -10.71
CA VAL A 449 -20.64 8.49 -12.11
C VAL A 449 -21.90 8.07 -12.83
N ASN A 450 -22.62 9.06 -13.37
CA ASN A 450 -23.75 8.86 -14.26
C ASN A 450 -23.36 9.33 -15.67
N GLN A 451 -23.27 8.40 -16.60
CA GLN A 451 -22.85 8.69 -17.97
C GLN A 451 -23.86 9.59 -18.71
N SER A 452 -25.14 9.60 -18.31
CA SER A 452 -26.16 10.50 -18.86
C SER A 452 -25.94 11.96 -18.48
N GLU A 453 -25.07 12.26 -17.52
CA GLU A 453 -24.72 13.62 -17.10
C GLU A 453 -23.56 14.24 -17.92
N ALA A 454 -23.06 13.54 -18.93
CA ALA A 454 -22.01 14.06 -19.79
C ALA A 454 -22.43 15.38 -20.46
N PRO A 455 -21.53 16.36 -20.62
CA PRO A 455 -20.10 16.37 -20.24
C PRO A 455 -19.82 16.89 -18.82
N HIS A 456 -20.83 17.16 -18.01
CA HIS A 456 -20.67 17.79 -16.70
C HIS A 456 -20.28 16.81 -15.61
N PHE A 457 -20.82 15.58 -15.62
CA PHE A 457 -20.61 14.56 -14.61
C PHE A 457 -20.77 15.09 -13.19
N THR A 458 -21.89 15.76 -12.92
CA THR A 458 -22.15 16.46 -11.65
C THR A 458 -22.03 15.51 -10.45
N GLY A 459 -22.56 14.29 -10.54
CA GLY A 459 -22.43 13.27 -9.50
C GLY A 459 -20.96 12.92 -9.21
N ALA A 460 -20.15 12.73 -10.26
CA ALA A 460 -18.72 12.44 -10.11
C ALA A 460 -17.96 13.59 -9.46
N THR A 461 -18.16 14.83 -9.95
CA THR A 461 -17.42 16.02 -9.44
C THR A 461 -17.78 16.33 -7.99
N ILE A 462 -19.06 16.21 -7.60
CA ILE A 462 -19.50 16.33 -6.21
C ILE A 462 -18.93 15.17 -5.37
N GLY A 463 -18.92 13.94 -5.88
CA GLY A 463 -18.34 12.79 -5.22
C GLY A 463 -16.85 12.98 -4.92
N LEU A 464 -16.09 13.55 -5.87
CA LEU A 464 -14.69 13.91 -5.67
C LEU A 464 -14.55 14.97 -4.56
N LEU A 465 -15.32 16.04 -4.61
CA LEU A 465 -15.27 17.14 -3.66
C LEU A 465 -15.59 16.67 -2.23
N VAL A 466 -16.70 15.95 -2.06
CA VAL A 466 -17.12 15.43 -0.75
C VAL A 466 -16.11 14.45 -0.20
N GLY A 467 -15.61 13.51 -1.01
CA GLY A 467 -14.63 12.52 -0.61
C GLY A 467 -13.32 13.16 -0.12
N TYR A 468 -12.80 14.14 -0.86
CA TYR A 468 -11.57 14.83 -0.44
C TYR A 468 -11.79 15.78 0.74
N ALA A 469 -12.94 16.43 0.86
CA ALA A 469 -13.27 17.28 2.00
C ALA A 469 -13.37 16.47 3.31
N ILE A 470 -14.02 15.30 3.28
CA ILE A 470 -14.07 14.40 4.44
C ILE A 470 -12.66 13.92 4.80
N LYS A 471 -11.85 13.51 3.80
CA LYS A 471 -10.46 13.11 4.03
C LYS A 471 -9.65 14.23 4.69
N LEU A 472 -9.76 15.46 4.20
CA LEU A 472 -9.10 16.63 4.76
C LEU A 472 -9.52 16.85 6.23
N GLY A 473 -10.83 16.81 6.50
CA GLY A 473 -11.36 16.94 7.85
C GLY A 473 -10.82 15.86 8.81
N CYS A 474 -10.79 14.60 8.38
CA CYS A 474 -10.23 13.51 9.18
C CYS A 474 -8.73 13.72 9.46
N HIS A 475 -7.94 14.17 8.49
CA HIS A 475 -6.50 14.43 8.70
C HIS A 475 -6.26 15.63 9.62
N LEU A 476 -7.07 16.68 9.56
CA LEU A 476 -7.00 17.80 10.50
C LEU A 476 -7.35 17.36 11.93
N LEU A 477 -8.40 16.56 12.09
CA LEU A 477 -8.78 16.00 13.39
C LEU A 477 -7.69 15.08 13.93
N LEU A 478 -7.09 14.24 13.08
CA LEU A 478 -6.01 13.35 13.46
C LEU A 478 -4.77 14.13 13.92
N LEU A 479 -4.41 15.20 13.19
CA LEU A 479 -3.30 16.09 13.55
C LEU A 479 -3.55 16.76 14.91
N ALA A 480 -4.75 17.33 15.09
CA ALA A 480 -5.14 17.98 16.34
C ALA A 480 -5.13 16.99 17.52
N TYR A 481 -5.68 15.79 17.32
CA TYR A 481 -5.70 14.73 18.34
C TYR A 481 -4.28 14.35 18.78
N MET A 482 -3.41 13.99 17.82
CA MET A 482 -2.06 13.52 18.14
C MET A 482 -1.19 14.63 18.74
N PHE A 483 -1.32 15.86 18.25
CA PHE A 483 -0.64 17.02 18.82
C PHE A 483 -1.08 17.29 20.27
N THR A 484 -2.39 17.24 20.54
CA THR A 484 -2.94 17.49 21.87
C THR A 484 -2.51 16.41 22.87
N ILE A 485 -2.52 15.14 22.47
CA ILE A 485 -2.06 14.03 23.31
C ILE A 485 -0.57 14.15 23.62
N ASN A 486 0.28 14.43 22.61
CA ASN A 486 1.70 14.63 22.83
C ASN A 486 1.95 15.75 23.86
N ARG A 487 1.30 16.90 23.66
CA ARG A 487 1.43 18.06 24.57
C ARG A 487 0.91 17.74 25.99
N SER A 488 -0.16 16.98 26.11
CA SER A 488 -0.68 16.54 27.42
C SER A 488 0.31 15.59 28.10
N ARG A 489 0.90 14.65 27.39
CA ARG A 489 1.90 13.71 27.92
C ARG A 489 3.18 14.42 28.35
N ASP A 490 3.65 15.40 27.57
CA ASP A 490 4.82 16.21 27.94
C ASP A 490 4.57 17.01 29.23
N LYS A 491 3.35 17.51 29.44
CA LYS A 491 2.98 18.21 30.67
C LYS A 491 2.85 17.29 31.87
N LEU A 492 2.34 16.06 31.69
CA LEU A 492 2.06 15.12 32.78
C LEU A 492 3.28 14.31 33.18
N TYR A 493 4.08 13.88 32.21
CA TYR A 493 5.16 12.91 32.39
C TYR A 493 6.55 13.47 32.06
N GLY A 494 6.62 14.71 31.53
CA GLY A 494 7.87 15.30 31.04
C GLY A 494 8.28 14.79 29.64
N PRO A 495 9.52 15.10 29.21
CA PRO A 495 10.04 14.66 27.93
C PRO A 495 10.11 13.13 27.87
N ALA A 496 9.82 12.57 26.70
CA ALA A 496 9.79 11.12 26.50
C ALA A 496 11.15 10.46 26.75
N ASN A 497 11.18 9.38 27.53
CA ASN A 497 12.34 8.52 27.64
C ASN A 497 12.27 7.44 26.54
N LYS A 498 13.21 7.53 25.59
CA LYS A 498 13.25 6.62 24.44
C LYS A 498 13.49 5.17 24.85
N GLU A 499 14.40 4.93 25.79
CA GLU A 499 14.74 3.58 26.25
C GLU A 499 13.55 2.90 26.94
N ALA A 500 12.83 3.62 27.80
CA ALA A 500 11.61 3.13 28.44
C ALA A 500 10.49 2.87 27.43
N SER A 501 10.37 3.72 26.40
CA SER A 501 9.41 3.53 25.31
C SER A 501 9.72 2.29 24.47
N ASP A 502 11.00 2.07 24.16
CA ASP A 502 11.44 0.90 23.40
C ASP A 502 11.23 -0.39 24.20
N GLU A 503 11.52 -0.39 25.52
CA GLU A 503 11.25 -1.53 26.42
C GLU A 503 9.74 -1.86 26.48
N ALA A 504 8.88 -0.86 26.60
CA ALA A 504 7.44 -1.04 26.58
C ALA A 504 6.94 -1.64 25.25
N GLY A 505 7.53 -1.23 24.13
CA GLY A 505 7.29 -1.81 22.80
C GLY A 505 7.71 -3.27 22.71
N MET A 506 8.80 -3.66 23.34
CA MET A 506 9.24 -5.07 23.41
C MET A 506 8.31 -5.95 24.24
N ARG A 507 7.62 -5.38 25.21
CA ARG A 507 6.57 -6.05 26.00
C ARG A 507 5.22 -6.12 25.29
N ASP A 508 5.13 -5.70 24.04
CA ASP A 508 3.90 -5.63 23.22
C ASP A 508 2.79 -4.74 23.82
N LEU A 509 3.18 -3.72 24.59
CA LEU A 509 2.24 -2.76 25.14
C LEU A 509 1.74 -1.82 24.04
N THR A 510 0.46 -1.43 24.16
CA THR A 510 -0.13 -0.44 23.27
C THR A 510 0.41 0.96 23.59
N GLU A 511 0.31 1.90 22.64
CA GLU A 511 0.67 3.29 22.86
C GLU A 511 -0.18 3.98 23.95
N PHE A 512 -1.30 3.40 24.35
CA PHE A 512 -2.14 3.90 25.44
C PHE A 512 -1.56 3.52 26.82
N GLU A 513 -0.93 2.36 26.91
CA GLU A 513 -0.27 1.86 28.12
C GLU A 513 1.14 2.43 28.29
N ASN A 514 1.79 2.80 27.17
CA ASN A 514 3.14 3.35 27.15
C ASN A 514 3.12 4.87 27.41
N ARG A 515 3.53 5.32 28.59
CA ARG A 515 3.57 6.74 29.00
C ARG A 515 4.60 7.55 28.22
N ASP A 516 5.69 6.92 27.81
CA ASP A 516 6.78 7.55 27.08
C ASP A 516 6.59 7.58 25.57
N PHE A 517 5.53 6.95 25.07
CA PHE A 517 5.21 6.98 23.65
C PHE A 517 4.82 8.39 23.20
N ARG A 518 5.41 8.86 22.09
CA ARG A 518 4.99 10.12 21.42
C ARG A 518 4.63 9.82 19.98
N TYR A 519 3.52 10.41 19.55
CA TYR A 519 3.09 10.30 18.16
C TYR A 519 4.01 11.08 17.23
N VAL A 520 4.33 10.49 16.10
CA VAL A 520 5.05 11.15 15.01
C VAL A 520 4.03 11.91 14.15
N LEU A 521 4.13 13.23 14.12
CA LEU A 521 3.21 14.15 13.44
C LEU A 521 3.50 14.31 11.94
#